data_535b83bfe42f6d94072b0bfde85f9650
#
_entry.id   535b83bfe42f6d94072b0bfde85f9650
#
_cell.length_a   1.000
_cell.length_b   1.000
_cell.length_c   1.000
_cell.angle_alpha   90.00
_cell.angle_beta   90.00
_cell.angle_gamma   90.00
#
_symmetry.space_group_name_H-M   'P 1'
#
loop_
_entity.id
_entity.type
_entity.pdbx_description
1 polymer ?
#
loop_
_entity_poly.entity_id
_entity_poly.type
_entity_poly.pdbx_seq_one_letter_code
_entity_poly.pdbx_strand_id
1 'polypeptide(L)'
;MSSLPSGVRLVRLLNEHLSEIMSRERTNIASIHLYCTGPYWVAFEYSAYQLRRAFPDSEVTPMRLLGYPFPVVMVSVTDRSLRSYAVSYTHLTLPTNR
;
A
#
# COMPACT_ATOMS: atom_id res chain seq x y z
N MET A 1 20.27 12.34 -10.93
CA MET A 1 19.23 11.43 -11.31
C MET A 1 17.90 11.78 -10.67
N SER A 2 16.90 11.89 -11.45
CA SER A 2 15.60 12.24 -10.91
C SER A 2 14.77 10.98 -10.67
N SER A 3 14.02 10.96 -9.59
CA SER A 3 13.06 9.92 -9.36
C SER A 3 11.71 10.40 -9.88
N LEU A 4 10.87 9.45 -10.25
CA LEU A 4 9.52 9.75 -10.68
C LEU A 4 8.70 10.30 -9.53
N PRO A 5 7.78 11.25 -9.79
CA PRO A 5 6.84 11.67 -8.77
C PRO A 5 6.04 10.49 -8.24
N SER A 6 5.62 10.56 -6.97
CA SER A 6 4.92 9.45 -6.34
C SER A 6 3.61 9.12 -7.04
N GLY A 7 2.92 10.12 -7.59
CA GLY A 7 1.70 9.86 -8.35
C GLY A 7 1.96 9.04 -9.61
N VAL A 8 3.05 9.32 -10.31
CA VAL A 8 3.43 8.56 -11.50
C VAL A 8 3.82 7.13 -11.12
N ARG A 9 4.54 6.98 -10.02
CA ARG A 9 4.93 5.65 -9.53
C ARG A 9 3.71 4.82 -9.14
N LEU A 10 2.72 5.45 -8.52
CA LEU A 10 1.48 4.78 -8.16
C LEU A 10 0.72 4.32 -9.41
N VAL A 11 0.60 5.19 -10.40
CA VAL A 11 -0.08 4.83 -11.65
C VAL A 11 0.63 3.66 -12.33
N ARG A 12 1.95 3.69 -12.36
CA ARG A 12 2.72 2.61 -12.96
C ARG A 12 2.51 1.29 -12.21
N LEU A 13 2.53 1.36 -10.88
CA LEU A 13 2.28 0.18 -10.05
C LEU A 13 0.91 -0.44 -10.38
N LEU A 14 -0.11 0.40 -10.46
CA LEU A 14 -1.45 -0.08 -10.75
C LEU A 14 -1.57 -0.62 -12.18
N ASN A 15 -0.94 0.03 -13.14
CA ASN A 15 -1.00 -0.44 -14.52
C ASN A 15 -0.28 -1.76 -14.73
N GLU A 16 0.81 -1.99 -14.02
CA GLU A 16 1.66 -3.14 -14.25
C GLU A 16 1.38 -4.31 -13.31
N HIS A 17 0.88 -4.03 -12.11
CA HIS A 17 0.82 -5.06 -11.05
C HIS A 17 -0.52 -5.18 -10.34
N LEU A 18 -1.56 -4.48 -10.79
CA LEU A 18 -2.84 -4.50 -10.07
C LEU A 18 -3.40 -5.90 -9.91
N SER A 19 -3.34 -6.70 -10.96
CA SER A 19 -3.85 -8.06 -10.93
C SER A 19 -3.13 -8.91 -9.88
N GLU A 20 -1.82 -8.76 -9.78
CA GLU A 20 -1.03 -9.46 -8.76
C GLU A 20 -1.37 -8.97 -7.36
N ILE A 21 -1.52 -7.65 -7.20
CA ILE A 21 -1.86 -7.04 -5.92
C ILE A 21 -3.20 -7.60 -5.44
N MET A 22 -4.20 -7.58 -6.30
CA MET A 22 -5.53 -8.03 -5.93
C MET A 22 -5.56 -9.52 -5.65
N SER A 23 -4.76 -10.30 -6.37
CA SER A 23 -4.65 -11.73 -6.14
C SER A 23 -4.06 -12.03 -4.76
N ARG A 24 -3.01 -11.29 -4.37
CA ARG A 24 -2.43 -11.44 -3.04
C ARG A 24 -3.43 -11.11 -1.94
N GLU A 25 -4.21 -10.05 -2.15
CA GLU A 25 -5.17 -9.63 -1.13
C GLU A 25 -6.32 -10.60 -0.99
N ARG A 26 -6.69 -11.29 -2.06
CA ARG A 26 -7.78 -12.25 -2.02
C ARG A 26 -7.52 -13.40 -1.05
N THR A 27 -6.27 -13.79 -0.90
CA THR A 27 -5.88 -14.90 -0.01
C THR A 27 -5.17 -14.42 1.24
N ASN A 28 -5.06 -13.11 1.43
CA ASN A 28 -4.33 -12.54 2.57
C ASN A 28 -5.20 -12.64 3.83
N ILE A 29 -4.65 -13.25 4.87
CA ILE A 29 -5.36 -13.40 6.14
C ILE A 29 -4.65 -12.72 7.31
N ALA A 30 -3.36 -12.40 7.19
CA ALA A 30 -2.61 -11.88 8.34
C ALA A 30 -1.47 -10.93 7.98
N SER A 31 -1.21 -10.68 6.71
CA SER A 31 -0.06 -9.89 6.30
C SER A 31 -0.46 -8.50 5.84
N ILE A 32 0.47 -7.56 5.95
CA ILE A 32 0.31 -6.23 5.37
C ILE A 32 1.29 -6.14 4.21
N HIS A 33 0.77 -6.17 2.98
CA HIS A 33 1.59 -6.03 1.78
C HIS A 33 1.71 -4.56 1.43
N LEU A 34 2.93 -4.05 1.47
CA LEU A 34 3.21 -2.63 1.25
C LEU A 34 3.99 -2.45 -0.05
N TYR A 35 3.67 -1.36 -0.74
CA TYR A 35 4.30 -1.04 -2.02
C TYR A 35 4.85 0.37 -1.95
N CYS A 36 6.11 0.54 -2.32
CA CYS A 36 6.79 1.82 -2.24
C CYS A 36 6.46 2.68 -3.46
N THR A 37 6.02 3.91 -3.23
CA THR A 37 5.77 4.88 -4.29
C THR A 37 6.60 6.14 -4.09
N GLY A 38 7.80 5.99 -3.53
CA GLY A 38 8.67 7.11 -3.22
C GLY A 38 8.63 7.42 -1.74
N PRO A 39 8.23 8.63 -1.35
CA PRO A 39 8.14 8.97 0.07
C PRO A 39 6.96 8.34 0.79
N TYR A 40 6.11 7.60 0.06
CA TYR A 40 4.92 6.96 0.64
C TYR A 40 4.95 5.46 0.42
N TRP A 41 4.30 4.75 1.33
CA TRP A 41 4.02 3.34 1.19
C TRP A 41 2.51 3.17 1.12
N VAL A 42 2.06 2.31 0.21
CA VAL A 42 0.63 2.11 0.02
C VAL A 42 0.28 0.64 0.20
N ALA A 43 -0.94 0.41 0.64
CA ALA A 43 -1.51 -0.93 0.78
C ALA A 43 -2.91 -0.91 0.19
N PHE A 44 -3.39 -2.09 -0.19
CA PHE A 44 -4.69 -2.21 -0.85
C PHE A 44 -5.54 -3.24 -0.13
N GLU A 45 -6.85 -3.04 -0.15
CA GLU A 45 -7.87 -3.98 0.34
C GLU A 45 -7.59 -4.46 1.76
N TYR A 46 -7.37 -5.74 1.99
CA TYR A 46 -7.15 -6.27 3.33
C TYR A 46 -5.91 -5.67 3.99
N SER A 47 -4.83 -5.55 3.24
CA SER A 47 -3.61 -4.89 3.73
C SER A 47 -3.88 -3.44 4.10
N ALA A 48 -4.70 -2.75 3.32
CA ALA A 48 -5.08 -1.37 3.64
C ALA A 48 -5.85 -1.31 4.96
N TYR A 49 -6.76 -2.24 5.17
CA TYR A 49 -7.52 -2.29 6.42
C TYR A 49 -6.58 -2.47 7.61
N GLN A 50 -5.63 -3.41 7.51
CA GLN A 50 -4.68 -3.65 8.59
C GLN A 50 -3.74 -2.47 8.80
N LEU A 51 -3.30 -1.85 7.72
CA LEU A 51 -2.44 -0.67 7.81
C LEU A 51 -3.16 0.47 8.52
N ARG A 52 -4.42 0.68 8.21
CA ARG A 52 -5.22 1.72 8.84
C ARG A 52 -5.38 1.46 10.33
N ARG A 53 -5.49 0.22 10.74
CA ARG A 53 -5.58 -0.13 12.16
C ARG A 53 -4.29 0.23 12.89
N ALA A 54 -3.15 0.02 12.25
CA ALA A 54 -1.85 0.36 12.84
C ALA A 54 -1.59 1.87 12.81
N PHE A 55 -2.11 2.55 11.79
CA PHE A 55 -1.91 3.98 11.60
C PHE A 55 -3.26 4.67 11.44
N PRO A 56 -3.94 4.99 12.55
CA PRO A 56 -5.28 5.58 12.47
C PRO A 56 -5.36 6.90 11.71
N ASP A 57 -4.23 7.62 11.63
CA ASP A 57 -4.18 8.90 10.93
C ASP A 57 -3.76 8.76 9.46
N SER A 58 -3.62 7.54 8.98
CA SER A 58 -3.25 7.31 7.59
C SER A 58 -4.36 7.73 6.65
N GLU A 59 -3.97 8.02 5.42
CA GLU A 59 -4.93 8.49 4.42
C GLU A 59 -5.58 7.33 3.71
N VAL A 60 -6.92 7.36 3.64
CA VAL A 60 -7.71 6.32 2.96
C VAL A 60 -8.22 6.91 1.65
N THR A 61 -7.97 6.21 0.56
CA THR A 61 -8.38 6.64 -0.76
C THR A 61 -9.11 5.51 -1.48
N PRO A 62 -10.43 5.61 -1.66
CA PRO A 62 -11.13 4.66 -2.52
C PRO A 62 -10.88 5.03 -3.98
N MET A 63 -10.63 4.02 -4.82
CA MET A 63 -10.31 4.25 -6.22
C MET A 63 -11.17 3.39 -7.11
N ARG A 64 -11.73 4.00 -8.15
CA ARG A 64 -12.41 3.26 -9.20
C ARG A 64 -11.39 2.82 -10.23
N LEU A 65 -11.26 1.51 -10.39
CA LEU A 65 -10.28 0.95 -11.30
C LEU A 65 -10.98 0.13 -12.38
N LEU A 66 -10.45 0.20 -13.59
CA LEU A 66 -11.01 -0.51 -14.71
C LEU A 66 -10.96 -2.01 -14.47
N GLY A 67 -12.05 -2.69 -14.72
CA GLY A 67 -12.12 -4.13 -14.52
C GLY A 67 -12.60 -4.57 -13.15
N TYR A 68 -12.88 -3.63 -12.26
CA TYR A 68 -13.36 -3.95 -10.92
C TYR A 68 -14.72 -3.31 -10.66
N PRO A 69 -15.72 -4.10 -10.22
CA PRO A 69 -17.09 -3.59 -10.09
C PRO A 69 -17.30 -2.67 -8.88
N PHE A 70 -16.35 -2.63 -7.96
CA PHE A 70 -16.45 -1.77 -6.77
C PHE A 70 -15.12 -1.08 -6.54
N PRO A 71 -15.12 0.03 -5.75
CA PRO A 71 -13.89 0.76 -5.50
C PRO A 71 -12.87 -0.10 -4.78
N VAL A 72 -11.61 0.04 -5.19
CA VAL A 72 -10.49 -0.58 -4.51
C VAL A 72 -10.01 0.40 -3.46
N VAL A 73 -9.87 -0.06 -2.22
CA VAL A 73 -9.45 0.80 -1.11
C VAL A 73 -7.93 0.79 -1.02
N MET A 74 -7.35 1.99 -0.97
CA MET A 74 -5.92 2.18 -0.77
C MET A 74 -5.71 2.99 0.50
N VAL A 75 -4.72 2.60 1.30
CA VAL A 75 -4.28 3.38 2.45
C VAL A 75 -2.81 3.70 2.24
N SER A 76 -2.42 4.95 2.52
CA SER A 76 -1.04 5.38 2.36
C SER A 76 -0.49 5.95 3.66
N VAL A 77 0.79 5.70 3.89
CA VAL A 77 1.54 6.27 5.01
C VAL A 77 2.86 6.79 4.49
N THR A 78 3.43 7.77 5.18
CA THR A 78 4.74 8.27 4.82
C THR A 78 5.81 7.26 5.23
N ASP A 79 6.91 7.28 4.51
CA ASP A 79 8.06 6.45 4.86
C ASP A 79 8.54 6.73 6.29
N ARG A 80 8.51 7.99 6.68
CA ARG A 80 8.90 8.38 8.04
C ARG A 80 8.02 7.73 9.10
N SER A 81 6.71 7.79 8.92
CA SER A 81 5.77 7.19 9.87
C SER A 81 5.97 5.70 9.97
N LEU A 82 6.17 5.05 8.84
CA LEU A 82 6.35 3.61 8.80
C LEU A 82 7.63 3.20 9.52
N ARG A 83 8.72 3.92 9.29
CA ARG A 83 10.00 3.62 9.94
C ARG A 83 9.92 3.81 11.44
N SER A 84 9.24 4.86 11.89
CA SER A 84 9.05 5.08 13.33
C SER A 84 8.28 3.94 13.96
N TYR A 85 7.24 3.44 13.28
CA TYR A 85 6.47 2.32 13.78
C TYR A 85 7.33 1.04 13.82
N ALA A 86 8.10 0.79 12.79
CA ALA A 86 8.93 -0.41 12.70
C ALA A 86 10.00 -0.45 13.79
N VAL A 87 10.53 0.70 14.19
CA VAL A 87 11.48 0.77 15.28
C VAL A 87 10.84 0.35 16.60
N SER A 88 9.57 0.71 16.80
CA SER A 88 8.86 0.39 18.03
C SER A 88 8.32 -1.05 18.06
N TYR A 89 8.05 -1.61 16.88
CA TYR A 89 7.42 -2.93 16.78
C TYR A 89 8.23 -3.84 15.87
N THR A 90 9.06 -4.66 16.50
CA THR A 90 10.01 -5.50 15.76
C THR A 90 9.35 -6.62 14.97
N HIS A 91 8.10 -6.94 15.26
CA HIS A 91 7.39 -8.01 14.55
C HIS A 91 6.74 -7.54 13.25
N LEU A 92 6.82 -6.26 12.95
CA LEU A 92 6.26 -5.74 11.71
C LEU A 92 7.12 -6.16 10.52
N THR A 93 6.51 -6.85 9.57
CA THR A 93 7.19 -7.27 8.36
C THR A 93 6.92 -6.26 7.25
N LEU A 94 7.98 -5.84 6.56
CA LEU A 94 7.87 -4.87 5.49
C LEU A 94 8.32 -5.52 4.18
N PRO A 95 7.45 -6.31 3.55
CA PRO A 95 7.80 -6.83 2.22
C PRO A 95 7.87 -5.65 1.26
N THR A 96 8.99 -5.53 0.57
CA THR A 96 9.17 -4.46 -0.38
C THR A 96 8.92 -4.97 -1.78
N ASN A 97 8.22 -4.18 -2.55
CA ASN A 97 7.95 -4.47 -3.94
C ASN A 97 8.49 -3.31 -4.77
N ARG A 98 9.53 -3.59 -5.49
CA ARG A 98 10.20 -2.56 -6.29
C ARG A 98 10.01 -2.80 -7.75
#